data_781f3f34c7f233e172e1bd551da89e3e
#
_entry.id   781f3f34c7f233e172e1bd551da89e3e
#
_cell.length_a   1.000
_cell.length_b   1.000
_cell.length_c   1.000
_cell.angle_alpha   90.00
_cell.angle_beta   90.00
_cell.angle_gamma   90.00
#
_symmetry.space_group_name_H-M   'P 1'
#
loop_
_entity.id
_entity.type
_entity.pdbx_description
1 polymer ?
#
loop_
_entity_poly.entity_id
_entity_poly.type
_entity_poly.pdbx_seq_one_letter_code
_entity_poly.pdbx_strand_id
1 'polypeptide(L)'
;MSHHLSTLLWLIPGLPALGALILLVGGRRTDRWGHLLATALAGASAVLGIAMWIGMIGRDDASRAVRTGTYEWISAGSFRVDATLLLDQLSMCFVLLITVVGTLIHLYSIGYMADDPARRRFFAYLNLFVAAMLVLVLADSYLGLYLGWEGVGL
;
A
#
# COMPACT_ATOMS: atom_id res chain seq x y z
N MET A 1 3.99 -10.93 20.22
CA MET A 1 4.31 -9.63 19.60
C MET A 1 4.41 -9.70 18.06
N SER A 2 4.73 -10.85 17.49
CA SER A 2 4.85 -11.05 16.02
C SER A 2 3.53 -10.96 15.25
N HIS A 3 2.43 -11.44 15.78
CA HIS A 3 1.12 -11.44 15.10
C HIS A 3 0.56 -10.04 14.84
N HIS A 4 0.76 -9.09 15.75
CA HIS A 4 0.30 -7.70 15.54
C HIS A 4 1.09 -6.98 14.45
N LEU A 5 2.39 -7.22 14.36
CA LEU A 5 3.24 -6.60 13.34
C LEU A 5 2.94 -7.16 11.93
N SER A 6 2.68 -8.46 11.83
CA SER A 6 2.30 -9.07 10.54
C SER A 6 0.96 -8.55 10.01
N THR A 7 -0.02 -8.34 10.89
CA THR A 7 -1.31 -7.74 10.51
C THR A 7 -1.16 -6.27 10.09
N LEU A 8 -0.34 -5.51 10.82
CA LEU A 8 -0.07 -4.11 10.49
C LEU A 8 0.60 -3.95 9.13
N LEU A 9 1.43 -4.92 8.72
CA LEU A 9 2.10 -4.87 7.42
C LEU A 9 1.09 -4.92 6.25
N TRP A 10 0.02 -5.72 6.36
CA TRP A 10 -1.05 -5.75 5.36
C TRP A 10 -1.86 -4.46 5.27
N LEU A 11 -1.92 -3.67 6.36
CA LEU A 11 -2.62 -2.38 6.35
C LEU A 11 -1.90 -1.34 5.49
N ILE A 12 -0.58 -1.43 5.34
CA ILE A 12 0.19 -0.46 4.54
C ILE A 12 -0.31 -0.41 3.10
N PRO A 13 -0.35 -1.51 2.31
CA PRO A 13 -0.95 -1.49 0.98
C PRO A 13 -2.48 -1.52 1.03
N GLY A 14 -3.08 -2.06 2.09
CA GLY A 14 -4.53 -2.22 2.22
C GLY A 14 -5.28 -0.89 2.34
N LEU A 15 -4.73 0.10 3.05
CA LEU A 15 -5.40 1.40 3.22
C LEU A 15 -5.58 2.15 1.88
N PRO A 16 -4.55 2.36 1.05
CA PRO A 16 -4.76 2.99 -0.26
C PRO A 16 -5.60 2.09 -1.19
N ALA A 17 -5.48 0.76 -1.13
CA ALA A 17 -6.34 -0.13 -1.89
C ALA A 17 -7.82 0.04 -1.51
N LEU A 18 -8.12 0.14 -0.22
CA LEU A 18 -9.46 0.42 0.28
C LEU A 18 -9.97 1.77 -0.22
N GLY A 19 -9.12 2.81 -0.22
CA GLY A 19 -9.45 4.11 -0.77
C GLY A 19 -9.83 4.04 -2.24
N ALA A 20 -9.02 3.36 -3.05
CA ALA A 20 -9.32 3.14 -4.47
C ALA A 20 -10.65 2.41 -4.66
N LEU A 21 -10.89 1.33 -3.91
CA LEU A 21 -12.12 0.55 -3.98
C LEU A 21 -13.35 1.39 -3.64
N ILE A 22 -13.32 2.16 -2.54
CA ILE A 22 -14.43 3.01 -2.12
C ILE A 22 -14.74 4.05 -3.20
N LEU A 23 -13.72 4.68 -3.80
CA LEU A 23 -13.93 5.71 -4.82
C LEU A 23 -14.44 5.13 -6.14
N LEU A 24 -14.00 3.94 -6.52
CA LEU A 24 -14.43 3.27 -7.75
C LEU A 24 -15.87 2.77 -7.63
N VAL A 25 -16.19 2.07 -6.53
CA VAL A 25 -17.52 1.48 -6.31
C VAL A 25 -18.55 2.53 -5.89
N GLY A 26 -18.16 3.52 -5.06
CA GLY A 26 -19.04 4.55 -4.54
C GLY A 26 -19.58 5.53 -5.59
N GLY A 27 -18.93 5.58 -6.77
CA GLY A 27 -19.37 6.39 -7.88
C GLY A 27 -19.58 7.86 -7.53
N ARG A 28 -20.60 8.49 -8.10
CA ARG A 28 -20.91 9.92 -7.90
C ARG A 28 -21.16 10.33 -6.44
N ARG A 29 -21.50 9.39 -5.56
CA ARG A 29 -21.71 9.68 -4.14
C ARG A 29 -20.45 10.14 -3.43
N THR A 30 -19.27 9.79 -3.95
CA THR A 30 -17.98 10.13 -3.37
C THR A 30 -17.32 11.36 -4.02
N ASP A 31 -17.92 11.98 -5.03
CA ASP A 31 -17.33 13.11 -5.76
C ASP A 31 -16.97 14.30 -4.84
N ARG A 32 -17.78 14.55 -3.81
CA ARG A 32 -17.58 15.69 -2.90
C ARG A 32 -16.43 15.52 -1.91
N TRP A 33 -16.23 14.30 -1.39
CA TRP A 33 -15.34 14.04 -0.26
C TRP A 33 -14.29 12.96 -0.56
N GLY A 34 -14.42 12.24 -1.67
CA GLY A 34 -13.55 11.11 -2.00
C GLY A 34 -12.07 11.47 -2.08
N HIS A 35 -11.74 12.66 -2.57
CA HIS A 35 -10.35 13.14 -2.63
C HIS A 35 -9.72 13.30 -1.24
N LEU A 36 -10.52 13.73 -0.23
CA LEU A 36 -10.06 13.83 1.16
C LEU A 36 -9.86 12.45 1.78
N LEU A 37 -10.79 11.53 1.53
CA LEU A 37 -10.65 10.14 1.99
C LEU A 37 -9.40 9.48 1.38
N ALA A 38 -9.20 9.62 0.07
CA ALA A 38 -8.03 9.06 -0.62
C ALA A 38 -6.73 9.57 0.01
N THR A 39 -6.63 10.89 0.21
CA THR A 39 -5.47 11.53 0.84
C THR A 39 -5.28 11.07 2.29
N ALA A 40 -6.37 10.96 3.07
CA ALA A 40 -6.32 10.50 4.45
C ALA A 40 -5.82 9.05 4.56
N LEU A 41 -6.27 8.15 3.67
CA LEU A 41 -5.84 6.76 3.67
C LEU A 41 -4.39 6.59 3.20
N ALA A 42 -3.96 7.37 2.21
CA ALA A 42 -2.55 7.42 1.81
C ALA A 42 -1.67 7.95 2.96
N GLY A 43 -2.10 9.03 3.65
CA GLY A 43 -1.42 9.58 4.82
C GLY A 43 -1.38 8.61 5.99
N ALA A 44 -2.46 7.87 6.26
CA ALA A 44 -2.48 6.84 7.29
C ALA A 44 -1.48 5.71 6.98
N SER A 45 -1.37 5.30 5.72
CA SER A 45 -0.35 4.34 5.28
C SER A 45 1.08 4.88 5.52
N ALA A 46 1.33 6.17 5.25
CA ALA A 46 2.61 6.81 5.53
C ALA A 46 2.93 6.84 7.04
N VAL A 47 1.96 7.19 7.87
CA VAL A 47 2.12 7.18 9.34
C VAL A 47 2.46 5.78 9.85
N LEU A 48 1.78 4.75 9.34
CA LEU A 48 2.09 3.36 9.70
C LEU A 48 3.50 2.95 9.24
N GLY A 49 3.90 3.32 8.02
CA GLY A 49 5.25 3.07 7.51
C GLY A 49 6.32 3.71 8.39
N ILE A 50 6.14 4.99 8.77
CA ILE A 50 7.04 5.72 9.67
C ILE A 50 7.08 5.05 11.06
N ALA A 51 5.94 4.67 11.61
CA ALA A 51 5.87 3.99 12.91
C ALA A 51 6.62 2.65 12.90
N MET A 52 6.46 1.86 11.83
CA MET A 52 7.19 0.61 11.65
C MET A 52 8.70 0.85 11.49
N TRP A 53 9.09 1.88 10.73
CA TRP A 53 10.50 2.27 10.58
C TRP A 53 11.14 2.64 11.91
N ILE A 54 10.48 3.48 12.72
CA ILE A 54 10.95 3.84 14.08
C ILE A 54 11.12 2.57 14.93
N GLY A 55 10.15 1.64 14.85
CA GLY A 55 10.22 0.37 15.55
C GLY A 55 11.36 -0.56 15.07
N MET A 56 11.86 -0.40 13.84
CA MET A 56 12.99 -1.14 13.30
C MET A 56 14.35 -0.59 13.76
N ILE A 57 14.47 0.73 13.95
CA ILE A 57 15.74 1.38 14.31
C ILE A 57 16.31 0.83 15.64
N GLY A 58 15.43 0.50 16.57
CA GLY A 58 15.83 -0.02 17.90
C GLY A 58 16.10 -1.53 17.95
N ARG A 59 16.12 -2.23 16.79
CA ARG A 59 16.30 -3.69 16.75
C ARG A 59 17.66 -4.07 16.18
N ASP A 60 18.16 -5.24 16.61
CA ASP A 60 19.34 -5.84 16.03
C ASP A 60 19.10 -6.23 14.56
N ASP A 61 20.13 -6.18 13.72
CA ASP A 61 20.04 -6.41 12.28
C ASP A 61 19.31 -7.71 11.92
N ALA A 62 19.56 -8.79 12.64
CA ALA A 62 18.93 -10.10 12.44
C ALA A 62 17.42 -10.11 12.72
N SER A 63 16.90 -9.15 13.51
CA SER A 63 15.48 -9.06 13.92
C SER A 63 14.70 -7.95 13.21
N ARG A 64 15.32 -7.23 12.27
CA ARG A 64 14.69 -6.13 11.54
C ARG A 64 13.71 -6.58 10.47
N ALA A 65 13.97 -7.74 9.83
CA ALA A 65 13.06 -8.25 8.82
C ALA A 65 11.75 -8.75 9.46
N VAL A 66 10.62 -8.30 8.92
CA VAL A 66 9.28 -8.72 9.34
C VAL A 66 8.60 -9.40 8.16
N ARG A 67 8.25 -10.67 8.34
CA ARG A 67 7.49 -11.44 7.35
C ARG A 67 6.08 -11.67 7.88
N THR A 68 5.06 -11.54 7.02
CA THR A 68 3.69 -11.90 7.37
C THR A 68 3.55 -13.41 7.52
N GLY A 69 2.52 -13.85 8.25
CA GLY A 69 2.15 -15.27 8.29
C GLY A 69 1.86 -15.79 6.88
N THR A 70 2.22 -17.03 6.63
CA THR A 70 2.01 -17.70 5.34
C THR A 70 0.52 -17.86 5.07
N TYR A 71 0.04 -17.29 3.97
CA TYR A 71 -1.30 -17.53 3.46
C TYR A 71 -1.17 -18.27 2.13
N GLU A 72 -1.61 -19.53 2.11
CA GLU A 72 -1.54 -20.37 0.91
C GLU A 72 -2.49 -19.82 -0.16
N TRP A 73 -1.92 -19.30 -1.25
CA TRP A 73 -2.69 -18.70 -2.34
C TRP A 73 -2.97 -19.69 -3.46
N ILE A 74 -1.94 -20.40 -3.90
CA ILE A 74 -2.07 -21.42 -4.95
C ILE A 74 -1.37 -22.67 -4.48
N SER A 75 -2.07 -23.80 -4.51
CA SER A 75 -1.56 -25.13 -4.20
C SER A 75 -1.97 -26.12 -5.29
N ALA A 76 -0.99 -26.66 -6.00
CA ALA A 76 -1.20 -27.66 -7.04
C ALA A 76 -0.09 -28.73 -6.98
N GLY A 77 -0.36 -29.83 -6.27
CA GLY A 77 0.62 -30.90 -6.07
C GLY A 77 1.84 -30.44 -5.28
N SER A 78 3.02 -30.48 -5.89
CA SER A 78 4.26 -29.97 -5.27
C SER A 78 4.47 -28.47 -5.46
N PHE A 79 3.68 -27.81 -6.28
CA PHE A 79 3.76 -26.38 -6.54
C PHE A 79 2.91 -25.61 -5.52
N ARG A 80 3.56 -24.74 -4.74
CA ARG A 80 2.90 -23.88 -3.75
C ARG A 80 3.36 -22.44 -3.94
N VAL A 81 2.40 -21.52 -3.92
CA VAL A 81 2.66 -20.08 -3.89
C VAL A 81 1.89 -19.49 -2.71
N ASP A 82 2.64 -18.89 -1.83
CA ASP A 82 2.10 -18.24 -0.64
C ASP A 82 1.99 -16.74 -0.88
N ALA A 83 0.88 -16.14 -0.46
CA ALA A 83 0.73 -14.70 -0.40
C ALA A 83 1.37 -14.21 0.90
N THR A 84 2.60 -13.78 0.81
CA THR A 84 3.38 -13.26 1.94
C THR A 84 3.96 -11.91 1.59
N LEU A 85 4.06 -11.03 2.59
CA LEU A 85 4.77 -9.77 2.49
C LEU A 85 6.03 -9.84 3.34
N LEU A 86 7.10 -9.30 2.81
CA LEU A 86 8.39 -9.18 3.48
C LEU A 86 8.75 -7.70 3.60
N LEU A 87 8.97 -7.26 4.82
CA LEU A 87 9.51 -5.94 5.11
C LEU A 87 10.93 -6.11 5.65
N ASP A 88 11.89 -5.76 4.86
CA ASP A 88 13.31 -5.67 5.21
C ASP A 88 13.79 -4.22 5.16
N GLN A 89 15.06 -3.98 5.34
CA GLN A 89 15.64 -2.63 5.32
C GLN A 89 15.48 -1.95 3.96
N LEU A 90 15.64 -2.71 2.87
CA LEU A 90 15.51 -2.19 1.51
C LEU A 90 14.04 -1.87 1.19
N SER A 91 13.14 -2.80 1.44
CA SER A 91 11.71 -2.60 1.26
C SER A 91 11.19 -1.43 2.08
N MET A 92 11.71 -1.24 3.31
CA MET A 92 11.34 -0.10 4.15
C MET A 92 11.69 1.25 3.52
N CYS A 93 12.87 1.38 2.89
CA CYS A 93 13.23 2.61 2.17
C CYS A 93 12.20 2.93 1.07
N PHE A 94 11.80 1.93 0.29
CA PHE A 94 10.78 2.10 -0.75
C PHE A 94 9.39 2.36 -0.17
N VAL A 95 8.99 1.69 0.90
CA VAL A 95 7.71 1.94 1.59
C VAL A 95 7.63 3.39 2.03
N LEU A 96 8.67 3.93 2.67
CA LEU A 96 8.70 5.34 3.09
C LEU A 96 8.66 6.28 1.89
N LEU A 97 9.44 6.01 0.85
CA LEU A 97 9.43 6.82 -0.37
C LEU A 97 8.03 6.86 -0.99
N ILE A 98 7.42 5.69 -1.22
CA ILE A 98 6.11 5.57 -1.88
C ILE A 98 5.01 6.22 -1.04
N THR A 99 4.97 5.96 0.26
CA THR A 99 3.88 6.46 1.11
C THR A 99 4.01 7.94 1.42
N VAL A 100 5.20 8.45 1.74
CA VAL A 100 5.40 9.86 2.06
C VAL A 100 5.25 10.73 0.82
N VAL A 101 5.98 10.41 -0.26
CA VAL A 101 5.88 11.18 -1.50
C VAL A 101 4.49 11.02 -2.12
N GLY A 102 3.92 9.82 -2.09
CA GLY A 102 2.55 9.58 -2.53
C GLY A 102 1.54 10.45 -1.79
N THR A 103 1.66 10.58 -0.46
CA THR A 103 0.80 11.46 0.35
C THR A 103 0.97 12.93 -0.04
N LEU A 104 2.20 13.38 -0.27
CA LEU A 104 2.47 14.76 -0.72
C LEU A 104 1.84 15.04 -2.09
N ILE A 105 1.92 14.07 -3.01
CA ILE A 105 1.26 14.15 -4.32
C ILE A 105 -0.26 14.24 -4.15
N HIS A 106 -0.87 13.43 -3.27
CA HIS A 106 -2.30 13.52 -2.97
C HIS A 106 -2.67 14.91 -2.44
N LEU A 107 -1.91 15.45 -1.48
CA LEU A 107 -2.16 16.79 -0.93
C LEU A 107 -2.07 17.87 -2.00
N TYR A 108 -1.04 17.83 -2.84
CA TYR A 108 -0.90 18.75 -3.97
C TYR A 108 -2.09 18.65 -4.94
N SER A 109 -2.51 17.42 -5.24
CA SER A 109 -3.58 17.14 -6.20
C SER A 109 -4.96 17.61 -5.73
N ILE A 110 -5.18 17.84 -4.43
CA ILE A 110 -6.43 18.42 -3.92
C ILE A 110 -6.71 19.78 -4.60
N GLY A 111 -5.70 20.64 -4.65
CA GLY A 111 -5.80 21.93 -5.32
C GLY A 111 -5.69 21.81 -6.84
N TYR A 112 -4.74 21.00 -7.32
CA TYR A 112 -4.49 20.83 -8.75
C TYR A 112 -5.71 20.31 -9.53
N MET A 113 -6.45 19.37 -8.96
CA MET A 113 -7.64 18.74 -9.57
C MET A 113 -8.96 19.33 -9.08
N ALA A 114 -8.95 20.53 -8.45
CA ALA A 114 -10.14 21.10 -7.82
C ALA A 114 -11.30 21.29 -8.80
N ASP A 115 -11.01 21.77 -9.99
CA ASP A 115 -12.02 22.11 -11.01
C ASP A 115 -12.23 20.99 -12.04
N ASP A 116 -11.54 19.84 -11.90
CA ASP A 116 -11.63 18.74 -12.84
C ASP A 116 -12.83 17.84 -12.54
N PRO A 117 -13.74 17.60 -13.52
CA PRO A 117 -14.88 16.72 -13.34
C PRO A 117 -14.49 15.24 -13.10
N ALA A 118 -13.27 14.84 -13.49
CA ALA A 118 -12.75 13.49 -13.28
C ALA A 118 -11.96 13.34 -11.96
N ARG A 119 -11.95 14.36 -11.08
CA ARG A 119 -11.19 14.38 -9.83
C ARG A 119 -11.30 13.08 -9.03
N ARG A 120 -12.49 12.52 -8.87
CA ARG A 120 -12.71 11.27 -8.15
C ARG A 120 -11.94 10.09 -8.77
N ARG A 121 -11.99 9.96 -10.10
CA ARG A 121 -11.28 8.88 -10.82
C ARG A 121 -9.78 9.03 -10.67
N PHE A 122 -9.29 10.25 -10.77
CA PHE A 122 -7.87 10.56 -10.58
C PHE A 122 -7.39 10.08 -9.20
N PHE A 123 -8.07 10.44 -8.12
CA PHE A 123 -7.70 10.01 -6.77
C PHE A 123 -7.87 8.50 -6.55
N ALA A 124 -8.86 7.87 -7.19
CA ALA A 124 -9.02 6.43 -7.15
C ALA A 124 -7.83 5.71 -7.79
N TYR A 125 -7.41 6.15 -8.98
CA TYR A 125 -6.28 5.56 -9.68
C TYR A 125 -4.94 5.87 -8.98
N LEU A 126 -4.79 7.06 -8.42
CA LEU A 126 -3.60 7.40 -7.65
C LEU A 126 -3.44 6.51 -6.41
N ASN A 127 -4.53 6.26 -5.67
CA ASN A 127 -4.54 5.31 -4.57
C ASN A 127 -4.28 3.86 -5.01
N LEU A 128 -4.86 3.44 -6.14
CA LEU A 128 -4.62 2.12 -6.71
C LEU A 128 -3.14 1.94 -7.08
N PHE A 129 -2.55 2.96 -7.69
CA PHE A 129 -1.13 2.98 -8.03
C PHE A 129 -0.25 2.84 -6.77
N VAL A 130 -0.52 3.63 -5.72
CA VAL A 130 0.22 3.53 -4.45
C VAL A 130 0.08 2.14 -3.83
N ALA A 131 -1.12 1.56 -3.84
CA ALA A 131 -1.36 0.21 -3.33
C ALA A 131 -0.57 -0.84 -4.13
N ALA A 132 -0.61 -0.78 -5.46
CA ALA A 132 0.12 -1.70 -6.34
C ALA A 132 1.63 -1.59 -6.17
N MET A 133 2.17 -0.37 -6.05
CA MET A 133 3.59 -0.15 -5.76
C MET A 133 4.00 -0.72 -4.41
N LEU A 134 3.16 -0.59 -3.39
CA LEU A 134 3.43 -1.16 -2.07
C LEU A 134 3.40 -2.70 -2.10
N VAL A 135 2.46 -3.31 -2.83
CA VAL A 135 2.47 -4.75 -3.06
C VAL A 135 3.73 -5.19 -3.78
N LEU A 136 4.15 -4.46 -4.82
CA LEU A 136 5.36 -4.75 -5.59
C LEU A 136 6.62 -4.79 -4.71
N VAL A 137 6.82 -3.77 -3.86
CA VAL A 137 8.04 -3.66 -3.04
C VAL A 137 8.03 -4.53 -1.79
N LEU A 138 6.85 -4.96 -1.35
CA LEU A 138 6.69 -5.83 -0.19
C LEU A 138 6.51 -7.32 -0.56
N ALA A 139 6.31 -7.65 -1.84
CA ALA A 139 6.10 -9.03 -2.27
C ALA A 139 7.29 -9.93 -1.93
N ASP A 140 7.02 -11.07 -1.29
CA ASP A 140 8.00 -12.09 -0.93
C ASP A 140 8.08 -13.23 -1.98
N SER A 141 7.30 -13.12 -3.05
CA SER A 141 7.27 -14.10 -4.14
C SER A 141 7.26 -13.42 -5.50
N TYR A 142 7.80 -14.09 -6.51
CA TYR A 142 7.77 -13.59 -7.90
C TYR A 142 6.35 -13.36 -8.42
N LEU A 143 5.40 -14.19 -7.99
CA LEU A 143 3.99 -14.03 -8.41
C LEU A 143 3.36 -12.79 -7.76
N GLY A 144 3.65 -12.52 -6.49
CA GLY A 144 3.23 -11.29 -5.81
C GLY A 144 3.86 -10.05 -6.43
N LEU A 145 5.16 -10.12 -6.77
CA LEU A 145 5.88 -9.07 -7.48
C LEU A 145 5.24 -8.81 -8.85
N TYR A 146 4.94 -9.86 -9.61
CA TYR A 146 4.28 -9.76 -10.91
C TYR A 146 2.89 -9.10 -10.80
N LEU A 147 2.09 -9.49 -9.80
CA LEU A 147 0.78 -8.88 -9.53
C LEU A 147 0.89 -7.37 -9.25
N GLY A 148 1.85 -6.96 -8.41
CA GLY A 148 2.12 -5.55 -8.15
C GLY A 148 2.59 -4.81 -9.39
N TRP A 149 3.44 -5.42 -10.20
CA TRP A 149 3.94 -4.87 -11.46
C TRP A 149 2.82 -4.61 -12.48
N GLU A 150 1.93 -5.59 -12.68
CA GLU A 150 0.76 -5.44 -13.54
C GLU A 150 -0.19 -4.36 -13.03
N GLY A 151 -0.40 -4.30 -11.70
CA GLY A 151 -1.23 -3.26 -11.08
C GLY A 151 -0.69 -1.84 -11.25
N VAL A 152 0.63 -1.68 -11.38
CA VAL A 152 1.26 -0.38 -11.68
C VAL A 152 1.16 -0.04 -13.17
N GLY A 153 1.12 -1.05 -14.04
CA GLY A 153 1.03 -0.88 -15.50
C GLY A 153 -0.36 -0.51 -16.02
N LEU A 154 -1.41 -0.71 -15.20
CA LEU A 154 -2.78 -0.35 -15.52
C LEU A 154 -3.02 1.14 -15.36
#